data_ca9b09c4278b4420cc24e0277d1b2e2d
#
_entry.id   ca9b09c4278b4420cc24e0277d1b2e2d
#
_cell.length_a   1.000
_cell.length_b   1.000
_cell.length_c   1.000
_cell.angle_alpha   90.00
_cell.angle_beta   90.00
_cell.angle_gamma   90.00
#
_symmetry.space_group_name_H-M   'P 1'
#
loop_
_entity.id
_entity.type
_entity.pdbx_description
1 polymer ?
#
loop_
_entity_poly.entity_id
_entity_poly.type
_entity_poly.pdbx_seq_one_letter_code
_entity_poly.pdbx_strand_id
1 'polypeptide(L)'
;MRLACFAAAACAAFAFAASAQNSTTEGIAKYREALLEGNPAELWEARGEGLWKAPRGPNKVSLERCDLGLGAGVVKGAYAQLPKYFADADRVMDLETRLVWCMVKLQGISEADAKKNPFGNGNDKKSDIEALVAYVTSESRGVKMNVSVAHPKEMQMYRVGEKIFYFRGGPHDFGCVTCHGADNQRIRLQDLPNLTKIEGTQKAYTTWPAYRVSQGELRTFQWRLNDCFRQQRFPELEFGSDASIALTMFLAKNANGAAFDGPAIKR
;
A
#
# COMPACT_ATOMS: atom_id res chain seq x y z
N MET A 1 -4.02 -0.44 61.85
CA MET A 1 -4.59 -1.57 61.07
C MET A 1 -5.47 -1.20 59.87
N ARG A 2 -6.20 -0.08 59.86
CA ARG A 2 -7.07 0.29 58.71
C ARG A 2 -6.34 0.83 57.45
N LEU A 3 -5.21 1.47 57.60
CA LEU A 3 -4.41 1.99 56.43
C LEU A 3 -3.73 0.87 55.61
N ALA A 4 -3.29 -0.22 56.27
CA ALA A 4 -2.62 -1.32 55.58
C ALA A 4 -3.56 -2.13 54.66
N CYS A 5 -4.87 -2.22 55.01
CA CYS A 5 -5.86 -2.89 54.17
C CYS A 5 -6.21 -2.13 52.91
N PHE A 6 -6.18 -0.78 52.91
CA PHE A 6 -6.44 0.05 51.73
C PHE A 6 -5.29 -0.04 50.71
N ALA A 7 -4.03 -0.10 51.16
CA ALA A 7 -2.89 -0.25 50.28
C ALA A 7 -2.87 -1.61 49.60
N ALA A 8 -3.22 -2.70 50.32
CA ALA A 8 -3.26 -4.04 49.73
C ALA A 8 -4.41 -4.19 48.69
N ALA A 9 -5.56 -3.58 48.94
CA ALA A 9 -6.69 -3.60 47.98
C ALA A 9 -6.38 -2.80 46.72
N ALA A 10 -5.70 -1.66 46.81
CA ALA A 10 -5.26 -0.87 45.66
C ALA A 10 -4.22 -1.62 44.81
N CYS A 11 -3.23 -2.28 45.41
CA CYS A 11 -2.27 -3.10 44.68
C CYS A 11 -2.89 -4.29 43.95
N ALA A 12 -3.88 -4.95 44.58
CA ALA A 12 -4.61 -6.06 43.94
C ALA A 12 -5.42 -5.59 42.72
N ALA A 13 -6.08 -4.43 42.79
CA ALA A 13 -6.86 -3.88 41.68
C ALA A 13 -5.96 -3.52 40.48
N PHE A 14 -4.75 -3.01 40.70
CA PHE A 14 -3.78 -2.73 39.63
C PHE A 14 -3.25 -4.02 38.99
N ALA A 15 -3.02 -5.08 39.76
CA ALA A 15 -2.57 -6.37 39.21
C ALA A 15 -3.64 -7.03 38.34
N PHE A 16 -4.93 -6.96 38.69
CA PHE A 16 -6.02 -7.46 37.86
C PHE A 16 -6.19 -6.68 36.55
N ALA A 17 -6.05 -5.36 36.59
CA ALA A 17 -6.11 -4.53 35.38
C ALA A 17 -4.96 -4.85 34.40
N ALA A 18 -3.74 -5.04 34.89
CA ALA A 18 -2.58 -5.41 34.08
C ALA A 18 -2.75 -6.82 33.44
N SER A 19 -3.29 -7.78 34.17
CA SER A 19 -3.54 -9.14 33.66
C SER A 19 -4.61 -9.17 32.57
N ALA A 20 -5.70 -8.39 32.74
CA ALA A 20 -6.75 -8.27 31.73
C ALA A 20 -6.24 -7.61 30.43
N GLN A 21 -5.37 -6.62 30.56
CA GLN A 21 -4.79 -5.92 29.41
C GLN A 21 -3.85 -6.84 28.61
N ASN A 22 -3.04 -7.66 29.28
CA ASN A 22 -2.17 -8.65 28.64
C ASN A 22 -2.98 -9.71 27.90
N SER A 23 -4.03 -10.26 28.51
CA SER A 23 -4.90 -11.27 27.86
C SER A 23 -5.61 -10.74 26.62
N THR A 24 -6.03 -9.48 26.62
CA THR A 24 -6.66 -8.83 25.47
C THR A 24 -5.63 -8.62 24.34
N THR A 25 -4.41 -8.20 24.67
CA THR A 25 -3.32 -8.01 23.69
C THR A 25 -2.91 -9.34 23.05
N GLU A 26 -2.79 -10.40 23.85
CA GLU A 26 -2.53 -11.76 23.36
C GLU A 26 -3.67 -12.30 22.49
N GLY A 27 -4.92 -12.06 22.87
CA GLY A 27 -6.08 -12.43 22.06
C GLY A 27 -6.11 -11.73 20.71
N ILE A 28 -5.74 -10.44 20.66
CA ILE A 28 -5.62 -9.67 19.42
C ILE A 28 -4.47 -10.22 18.56
N ALA A 29 -3.33 -10.58 19.17
CA ALA A 29 -2.20 -11.17 18.46
C ALA A 29 -2.56 -12.51 17.83
N LYS A 30 -3.17 -13.43 18.59
CA LYS A 30 -3.67 -14.72 18.10
C LYS A 30 -4.71 -14.58 16.99
N TYR A 31 -5.62 -13.62 17.12
CA TYR A 31 -6.60 -13.34 16.06
C TYR A 31 -5.93 -12.85 14.78
N ARG A 32 -4.91 -12.00 14.90
CA ARG A 32 -4.11 -11.53 13.75
C ARG A 32 -3.34 -12.67 13.09
N GLU A 33 -2.75 -13.56 13.89
CA GLU A 33 -2.05 -14.74 13.40
C GLU A 33 -3.00 -15.69 12.65
N ALA A 34 -4.17 -15.97 13.21
CA ALA A 34 -5.20 -16.77 12.54
C ALA A 34 -5.71 -16.13 11.23
N LEU A 35 -5.78 -14.80 11.16
CA LEU A 35 -6.10 -14.10 9.91
C LEU A 35 -4.98 -14.20 8.88
N LEU A 36 -3.71 -14.35 9.31
CA LEU A 36 -2.57 -14.51 8.39
C LEU A 36 -2.55 -15.89 7.74
N GLU A 37 -3.00 -16.94 8.46
CA GLU A 37 -3.12 -18.29 7.91
C GLU A 37 -4.20 -18.43 6.84
N GLY A 38 -5.17 -17.50 6.80
CA GLY A 38 -6.24 -17.46 5.81
C GLY A 38 -6.43 -16.04 5.28
N ASN A 39 -5.35 -15.42 4.79
CA ASN A 39 -5.39 -14.04 4.31
C ASN A 39 -6.41 -13.89 3.15
N PRO A 40 -7.52 -13.17 3.34
CA PRO A 40 -8.51 -13.00 2.29
C PRO A 40 -7.96 -12.36 1.01
N ALA A 41 -6.79 -11.70 1.06
CA ALA A 41 -6.11 -11.17 -0.12
C ALA A 41 -5.77 -12.26 -1.14
N GLU A 42 -5.63 -13.52 -0.74
CA GLU A 42 -5.38 -14.66 -1.62
C GLU A 42 -6.46 -14.82 -2.70
N LEU A 43 -7.70 -14.43 -2.42
CA LEU A 43 -8.77 -14.42 -3.41
C LEU A 43 -8.52 -13.40 -4.53
N TRP A 44 -7.94 -12.24 -4.19
CA TRP A 44 -7.52 -11.23 -5.17
C TRP A 44 -6.27 -11.68 -5.93
N GLU A 45 -5.32 -12.34 -5.26
CA GLU A 45 -4.12 -12.90 -5.88
C GLU A 45 -4.49 -13.93 -6.94
N ALA A 46 -5.33 -14.91 -6.60
CA ALA A 46 -5.80 -15.93 -7.54
C ALA A 46 -6.59 -15.34 -8.72
N ARG A 47 -7.46 -14.34 -8.45
CA ARG A 47 -8.15 -13.61 -9.52
C ARG A 47 -7.17 -12.85 -10.40
N GLY A 48 -6.18 -12.18 -9.79
CA GLY A 48 -5.14 -11.42 -10.49
C GLY A 48 -4.28 -12.30 -11.37
N GLU A 49 -3.90 -13.48 -10.91
CA GLU A 49 -3.18 -14.49 -11.71
C GLU A 49 -4.00 -14.91 -12.94
N GLY A 50 -5.30 -15.17 -12.75
CA GLY A 50 -6.19 -15.48 -13.87
C GLY A 50 -6.28 -14.33 -14.89
N LEU A 51 -6.39 -13.08 -14.42
CA LEU A 51 -6.40 -11.89 -15.29
C LEU A 51 -5.06 -11.67 -16.01
N TRP A 52 -3.93 -11.97 -15.36
CA TRP A 52 -2.60 -11.84 -15.94
C TRP A 52 -2.39 -12.82 -17.12
N LYS A 53 -2.83 -14.06 -16.96
CA LYS A 53 -2.66 -15.13 -17.94
C LYS A 53 -3.72 -15.11 -19.06
N ALA A 54 -4.90 -14.56 -18.79
CA ALA A 54 -6.00 -14.58 -19.75
C ALA A 54 -5.74 -13.64 -20.96
N PRO A 55 -5.92 -14.12 -22.19
CA PRO A 55 -5.99 -13.26 -23.37
C PRO A 55 -7.21 -12.33 -23.28
N ARG A 56 -7.00 -11.02 -23.24
CA ARG A 56 -8.05 -10.00 -23.06
C ARG A 56 -7.94 -8.87 -24.07
N GLY A 57 -8.99 -8.06 -24.09
CA GLY A 57 -9.08 -6.89 -24.95
C GLY A 57 -9.24 -7.23 -26.44
N PRO A 58 -9.33 -6.20 -27.29
CA PRO A 58 -9.44 -6.35 -28.74
C PRO A 58 -8.32 -7.19 -29.36
N ASN A 59 -7.10 -7.05 -28.82
CA ASN A 59 -5.92 -7.77 -29.36
C ASN A 59 -5.83 -9.24 -28.90
N LYS A 60 -6.69 -9.69 -27.98
CA LYS A 60 -6.69 -11.05 -27.40
C LYS A 60 -5.30 -11.49 -26.91
N VAL A 61 -4.59 -10.60 -26.19
CA VAL A 61 -3.25 -10.82 -25.65
C VAL A 61 -3.29 -10.90 -24.13
N SER A 62 -2.51 -11.83 -23.54
CA SER A 62 -2.30 -11.89 -22.08
C SER A 62 -1.30 -10.83 -21.61
N LEU A 63 -1.34 -10.51 -20.31
CA LEU A 63 -0.35 -9.62 -19.69
C LEU A 63 1.01 -10.29 -19.46
N GLU A 64 1.16 -11.59 -19.76
CA GLU A 64 2.46 -12.28 -19.73
C GLU A 64 3.49 -11.69 -20.71
N ARG A 65 3.06 -10.80 -21.61
CA ARG A 65 3.95 -10.02 -22.47
C ARG A 65 4.33 -8.65 -21.89
N CYS A 66 3.74 -8.28 -20.75
CA CYS A 66 4.02 -7.01 -20.08
C CYS A 66 5.41 -7.08 -19.40
N ASP A 67 6.27 -6.11 -19.72
CA ASP A 67 7.52 -5.91 -19.00
C ASP A 67 7.28 -4.99 -17.80
N LEU A 68 7.45 -5.54 -16.59
CA LEU A 68 7.38 -4.82 -15.33
C LEU A 68 8.76 -4.25 -14.90
N GLY A 69 9.72 -4.24 -15.82
CA GLY A 69 11.07 -3.72 -15.62
C GLY A 69 12.15 -4.75 -15.34
N LEU A 70 11.80 -6.04 -15.43
CA LEU A 70 12.72 -7.18 -15.35
C LEU A 70 12.72 -8.05 -16.61
N GLY A 71 12.04 -7.59 -17.66
CA GLY A 71 11.78 -8.33 -18.89
C GLY A 71 10.32 -8.75 -19.00
N ALA A 72 9.90 -9.05 -20.25
CA ALA A 72 8.51 -9.42 -20.52
C ALA A 72 8.08 -10.65 -19.73
N GLY A 73 6.96 -10.57 -19.05
CA GLY A 73 6.35 -11.65 -18.27
C GLY A 73 7.02 -11.96 -16.93
N VAL A 74 8.12 -11.33 -16.59
CA VAL A 74 8.80 -11.53 -15.30
C VAL A 74 8.06 -10.80 -14.20
N VAL A 75 7.37 -11.53 -13.34
CA VAL A 75 6.57 -11.01 -12.24
C VAL A 75 7.34 -11.08 -10.92
N LYS A 76 8.07 -12.20 -10.72
CA LYS A 76 8.79 -12.46 -9.47
C LYS A 76 9.79 -11.36 -9.13
N GLY A 77 9.57 -10.70 -7.99
CA GLY A 77 10.43 -9.63 -7.50
C GLY A 77 10.27 -8.28 -8.22
N ALA A 78 9.39 -8.17 -9.23
CA ALA A 78 9.24 -6.94 -10.01
C ALA A 78 8.76 -5.78 -9.17
N TYR A 79 7.80 -5.99 -8.26
CA TYR A 79 7.27 -4.93 -7.39
C TYR A 79 8.34 -4.30 -6.51
N ALA A 80 9.32 -5.08 -6.07
CA ALA A 80 10.39 -4.58 -5.19
C ALA A 80 11.31 -3.53 -5.85
N GLN A 81 11.20 -3.33 -7.17
CA GLN A 81 11.97 -2.35 -7.95
C GLN A 81 11.12 -1.19 -8.47
N LEU A 82 9.82 -1.19 -8.18
CA LEU A 82 8.90 -0.16 -8.64
C LEU A 82 8.63 0.89 -7.54
N PRO A 83 8.41 2.16 -7.93
CA PRO A 83 8.37 2.74 -9.29
C PRO A 83 9.73 2.82 -9.97
N LYS A 84 9.75 2.85 -11.31
CA LYS A 84 10.95 3.05 -12.10
C LYS A 84 10.66 3.74 -13.44
N TYR A 85 11.71 4.21 -14.12
CA TYR A 85 11.60 4.72 -15.47
C TYR A 85 11.45 3.59 -16.49
N PHE A 86 10.53 3.77 -17.43
CA PHE A 86 10.28 2.89 -18.56
C PHE A 86 10.54 3.62 -19.87
N ALA A 87 11.56 3.17 -20.62
CA ALA A 87 11.98 3.81 -21.87
C ALA A 87 10.92 3.71 -22.98
N ASP A 88 10.12 2.64 -23.00
CA ASP A 88 9.04 2.42 -23.98
C ASP A 88 7.84 3.38 -23.79
N ALA A 89 7.75 4.03 -22.65
CA ALA A 89 6.74 5.03 -22.33
C ALA A 89 7.34 6.42 -22.05
N ASP A 90 8.66 6.53 -22.00
CA ASP A 90 9.42 7.73 -21.64
C ASP A 90 8.98 8.39 -20.32
N ARG A 91 8.52 7.59 -19.34
CA ARG A 91 8.04 8.09 -18.06
C ARG A 91 8.32 7.14 -16.91
N VAL A 92 8.30 7.67 -15.68
CA VAL A 92 8.30 6.86 -14.47
C VAL A 92 6.88 6.32 -14.22
N MET A 93 6.80 5.05 -13.90
CA MET A 93 5.54 4.39 -13.55
C MET A 93 5.71 3.54 -12.30
N ASP A 94 4.68 3.51 -11.47
CA ASP A 94 4.49 2.50 -10.45
C ASP A 94 3.80 1.25 -11.05
N LEU A 95 3.54 0.24 -10.23
CA LEU A 95 2.91 -0.99 -10.70
C LEU A 95 1.55 -0.72 -11.33
N GLU A 96 0.70 0.07 -10.67
CA GLU A 96 -0.68 0.31 -11.10
C GLU A 96 -0.73 1.00 -12.46
N THR A 97 0.09 2.04 -12.66
CA THR A 97 0.17 2.74 -13.95
C THR A 97 0.84 1.92 -15.03
N ARG A 98 1.81 1.07 -14.70
CA ARG A 98 2.43 0.16 -15.65
C ARG A 98 1.45 -0.92 -16.12
N LEU A 99 0.62 -1.46 -15.23
CA LEU A 99 -0.44 -2.40 -15.60
C LEU A 99 -1.45 -1.75 -16.57
N VAL A 100 -1.91 -0.53 -16.27
CA VAL A 100 -2.79 0.22 -17.20
C VAL A 100 -2.12 0.40 -18.56
N TRP A 101 -0.85 0.79 -18.58
CA TRP A 101 -0.10 0.94 -19.84
C TRP A 101 -0.06 -0.36 -20.64
N CYS A 102 0.21 -1.50 -19.99
CA CYS A 102 0.20 -2.80 -20.65
C CYS A 102 -1.19 -3.19 -21.15
N MET A 103 -2.26 -2.95 -20.37
CA MET A 103 -3.64 -3.19 -20.81
C MET A 103 -3.98 -2.39 -22.07
N VAL A 104 -3.54 -1.12 -22.14
CA VAL A 104 -3.76 -0.27 -23.31
C VAL A 104 -2.90 -0.72 -24.49
N LYS A 105 -1.59 -0.89 -24.30
CA LYS A 105 -0.65 -1.11 -25.40
C LYS A 105 -0.63 -2.54 -25.93
N LEU A 106 -0.80 -3.53 -25.06
CA LEU A 106 -0.76 -4.94 -25.44
C LEU A 106 -2.16 -5.48 -25.75
N GLN A 107 -3.12 -5.24 -24.86
CA GLN A 107 -4.46 -5.79 -24.97
C GLN A 107 -5.39 -4.94 -25.85
N GLY A 108 -5.03 -3.68 -26.14
CA GLY A 108 -5.84 -2.77 -26.92
C GLY A 108 -7.09 -2.25 -26.18
N ILE A 109 -7.11 -2.40 -24.85
CA ILE A 109 -8.19 -1.87 -23.99
C ILE A 109 -8.10 -0.35 -23.98
N SER A 110 -9.23 0.36 -24.04
CA SER A 110 -9.19 1.82 -23.93
C SER A 110 -8.65 2.27 -22.56
N GLU A 111 -7.99 3.41 -22.52
CA GLU A 111 -7.45 3.92 -21.24
C GLU A 111 -8.59 4.16 -20.23
N ALA A 112 -9.73 4.63 -20.70
CA ALA A 112 -10.91 4.84 -19.86
C ALA A 112 -11.42 3.52 -19.24
N ASP A 113 -11.45 2.44 -20.02
CA ASP A 113 -11.86 1.12 -19.52
C ASP A 113 -10.77 0.52 -18.61
N ALA A 114 -9.49 0.68 -18.94
CA ALA A 114 -8.39 0.20 -18.11
C ALA A 114 -8.33 0.91 -16.75
N LYS A 115 -8.72 2.19 -16.69
CA LYS A 115 -8.81 2.98 -15.46
C LYS A 115 -10.19 2.96 -14.82
N LYS A 116 -11.15 2.18 -15.36
CA LYS A 116 -12.50 2.11 -14.80
C LYS A 116 -12.48 1.52 -13.41
N ASN A 117 -13.09 2.25 -12.46
CA ASN A 117 -13.22 1.83 -11.06
C ASN A 117 -11.91 1.30 -10.44
N PRO A 118 -10.79 2.05 -10.51
CA PRO A 118 -9.46 1.54 -10.15
C PRO A 118 -9.36 1.17 -8.67
N PHE A 119 -10.26 1.71 -7.84
CA PHE A 119 -10.28 1.52 -6.40
C PHE A 119 -11.44 0.64 -5.91
N GLY A 120 -12.17 -0.04 -6.79
CA GLY A 120 -13.27 -0.92 -6.39
C GLY A 120 -14.35 -0.22 -5.57
N ASN A 121 -14.66 1.05 -5.87
CA ASN A 121 -15.67 1.83 -5.13
C ASN A 121 -17.07 1.67 -5.77
N GLY A 122 -18.12 1.87 -4.96
CA GLY A 122 -19.49 1.83 -5.43
C GLY A 122 -20.12 0.43 -5.43
N ASN A 123 -21.10 0.21 -6.31
CA ASN A 123 -21.87 -1.03 -6.40
C ASN A 123 -21.05 -2.19 -7.00
N ASP A 124 -20.12 -1.89 -7.91
CA ASP A 124 -19.18 -2.85 -8.47
C ASP A 124 -17.85 -2.72 -7.70
N LYS A 125 -17.72 -3.51 -6.65
CA LYS A 125 -16.53 -3.52 -5.79
C LYS A 125 -15.33 -4.24 -6.40
N LYS A 126 -15.48 -4.89 -7.56
CA LYS A 126 -14.41 -5.66 -8.19
C LYS A 126 -13.59 -4.76 -9.11
N SER A 127 -12.34 -4.51 -8.72
CA SER A 127 -11.35 -3.86 -9.55
C SER A 127 -10.39 -4.88 -10.16
N ASP A 128 -10.17 -4.84 -11.47
CA ASP A 128 -9.16 -5.65 -12.13
C ASP A 128 -7.75 -5.21 -11.74
N ILE A 129 -7.56 -3.90 -11.54
CA ILE A 129 -6.28 -3.34 -11.10
C ILE A 129 -5.93 -3.84 -9.70
N GLU A 130 -6.86 -3.81 -8.75
CA GLU A 130 -6.60 -4.32 -7.39
C GLU A 130 -6.20 -5.80 -7.40
N ALA A 131 -6.87 -6.62 -8.22
CA ALA A 131 -6.54 -8.04 -8.35
C ALA A 131 -5.17 -8.26 -9.00
N LEU A 132 -4.87 -7.58 -10.10
CA LEU A 132 -3.56 -7.66 -10.77
C LEU A 132 -2.43 -7.19 -9.85
N VAL A 133 -2.65 -6.10 -9.11
CA VAL A 133 -1.69 -5.61 -8.11
C VAL A 133 -1.48 -6.66 -7.01
N ALA A 134 -2.54 -7.29 -6.51
CA ALA A 134 -2.42 -8.35 -5.50
C ALA A 134 -1.52 -9.48 -5.99
N TYR A 135 -1.76 -9.99 -7.20
CA TYR A 135 -0.96 -11.05 -7.79
C TYR A 135 0.51 -10.64 -7.98
N VAL A 136 0.78 -9.51 -8.64
CA VAL A 136 2.17 -9.10 -8.92
C VAL A 136 2.94 -8.83 -7.63
N THR A 137 2.29 -8.27 -6.62
CA THR A 137 2.94 -7.98 -5.35
C THR A 137 3.20 -9.23 -4.52
N SER A 138 2.29 -10.22 -4.55
CA SER A 138 2.50 -11.50 -3.86
C SER A 138 3.75 -12.22 -4.35
N GLU A 139 4.07 -12.14 -5.65
CA GLU A 139 5.28 -12.68 -6.26
C GLU A 139 6.59 -11.96 -5.82
N SER A 140 6.46 -10.91 -5.04
CA SER A 140 7.59 -10.16 -4.47
C SER A 140 7.75 -10.37 -2.95
N ARG A 141 6.95 -11.23 -2.32
CA ARG A 141 7.08 -11.53 -0.87
C ARG A 141 8.47 -12.01 -0.52
N GLY A 142 9.03 -11.45 0.55
CA GLY A 142 10.38 -11.74 1.04
C GLY A 142 11.51 -11.08 0.24
N VAL A 143 11.23 -10.49 -0.91
CA VAL A 143 12.23 -9.77 -1.70
C VAL A 143 12.50 -8.41 -1.08
N LYS A 144 13.77 -8.02 -0.95
CA LYS A 144 14.15 -6.72 -0.43
C LYS A 144 13.82 -5.62 -1.43
N MET A 145 13.15 -4.57 -0.97
CA MET A 145 12.91 -3.36 -1.75
C MET A 145 14.23 -2.77 -2.25
N ASN A 146 14.27 -2.46 -3.54
CA ASN A 146 15.46 -1.90 -4.20
C ASN A 146 15.06 -0.93 -5.32
N VAL A 147 14.34 0.13 -4.95
CA VAL A 147 13.89 1.17 -5.89
C VAL A 147 15.04 2.09 -6.25
N SER A 148 15.29 2.27 -7.55
CA SER A 148 16.32 3.17 -8.09
C SER A 148 15.83 4.61 -8.13
N VAL A 149 16.77 5.54 -8.04
CA VAL A 149 16.62 6.96 -8.43
C VAL A 149 17.80 7.40 -9.29
N ALA A 150 18.46 6.46 -9.97
CA ALA A 150 19.64 6.74 -10.79
C ALA A 150 19.29 7.47 -12.09
N HIS A 151 18.13 7.19 -12.68
CA HIS A 151 17.65 7.91 -13.86
C HIS A 151 17.18 9.33 -13.47
N PRO A 152 17.49 10.38 -14.26
CA PRO A 152 17.10 11.76 -13.93
C PRO A 152 15.61 11.95 -13.66
N LYS A 153 14.72 11.28 -14.42
CA LYS A 153 13.27 11.33 -14.21
C LYS A 153 12.83 10.63 -12.92
N GLU A 154 13.52 9.57 -12.50
CA GLU A 154 13.28 8.90 -11.19
C GLU A 154 13.64 9.83 -10.03
N MET A 155 14.82 10.45 -10.11
CA MET A 155 15.25 11.42 -9.11
C MET A 155 14.32 12.64 -9.05
N GLN A 156 13.87 13.13 -10.21
CA GLN A 156 12.88 14.22 -10.26
C GLN A 156 11.58 13.81 -9.57
N MET A 157 11.07 12.61 -9.87
CA MET A 157 9.84 12.09 -9.29
C MET A 157 9.97 11.90 -7.77
N TYR A 158 11.12 11.39 -7.30
CA TYR A 158 11.43 11.28 -5.87
C TYR A 158 11.37 12.66 -5.17
N ARG A 159 12.02 13.68 -5.74
CA ARG A 159 12.03 15.04 -5.17
C ARG A 159 10.64 15.69 -5.17
N VAL A 160 9.84 15.44 -6.20
CA VAL A 160 8.45 15.90 -6.25
C VAL A 160 7.63 15.22 -5.14
N GLY A 161 7.78 13.91 -4.97
CA GLY A 161 7.13 13.15 -3.90
C GLY A 161 7.51 13.63 -2.50
N GLU A 162 8.80 13.91 -2.28
CA GLU A 162 9.29 14.52 -1.04
C GLU A 162 8.62 15.87 -0.78
N LYS A 163 8.59 16.76 -1.77
CA LYS A 163 7.93 18.06 -1.64
C LYS A 163 6.44 17.92 -1.31
N ILE A 164 5.73 17.01 -1.98
CA ILE A 164 4.30 16.76 -1.70
C ILE A 164 4.13 16.22 -0.27
N PHE A 165 5.01 15.33 0.20
CA PHE A 165 4.94 14.76 1.54
C PHE A 165 5.03 15.83 2.65
N TYR A 166 5.91 16.83 2.47
CA TYR A 166 6.11 17.92 3.42
C TYR A 166 5.20 19.13 3.17
N PHE A 167 4.52 19.19 2.02
CA PHE A 167 3.62 20.29 1.70
C PHE A 167 2.42 20.30 2.65
N ARG A 168 2.10 21.48 3.17
CA ARG A 168 0.91 21.72 3.98
C ARG A 168 -0.04 22.63 3.21
N GLY A 169 -1.32 22.34 3.29
CA GLY A 169 -2.33 23.11 2.58
C GLY A 169 -3.75 22.66 2.91
N GLY A 170 -4.67 23.06 2.07
CA GLY A 170 -6.09 22.82 2.27
C GLY A 170 -6.67 23.62 3.45
N PRO A 171 -7.97 23.45 3.77
CA PRO A 171 -8.66 24.25 4.78
C PRO A 171 -8.15 24.03 6.21
N HIS A 172 -7.41 22.96 6.45
CA HIS A 172 -6.87 22.61 7.77
C HIS A 172 -5.35 22.81 7.86
N ASP A 173 -4.71 23.33 6.82
CA ASP A 173 -3.26 23.46 6.74
C ASP A 173 -2.54 22.14 7.11
N PHE A 174 -3.03 21.01 6.63
CA PHE A 174 -2.45 19.70 6.86
C PHE A 174 -1.51 19.29 5.73
N GLY A 175 -0.66 18.30 6.00
CA GLY A 175 0.18 17.59 5.07
C GLY A 175 0.39 16.15 5.55
N CYS A 176 1.01 15.31 4.73
CA CYS A 176 1.32 13.93 5.15
C CYS A 176 2.15 13.94 6.44
N VAL A 177 3.11 14.87 6.53
CA VAL A 177 3.98 15.05 7.70
C VAL A 177 3.21 15.44 8.97
N THR A 178 2.05 16.08 8.88
CA THR A 178 1.23 16.45 10.04
C THR A 178 0.81 15.21 10.85
N CYS A 179 0.47 14.12 10.15
CA CYS A 179 0.08 12.85 10.76
C CYS A 179 1.24 11.84 10.85
N HIS A 180 2.24 11.95 9.99
CA HIS A 180 3.31 10.97 9.82
C HIS A 180 4.72 11.54 10.13
N GLY A 181 4.81 12.71 10.77
CA GLY A 181 6.08 13.39 11.05
C GLY A 181 6.67 13.15 12.43
N ALA A 182 5.97 12.48 13.33
CA ALA A 182 6.43 12.22 14.68
C ALA A 182 6.07 10.79 15.14
N ASP A 183 6.80 10.32 16.15
CA ASP A 183 6.49 9.03 16.79
C ASP A 183 5.24 9.17 17.68
N ASN A 184 4.58 8.04 17.93
CA ASN A 184 3.40 7.95 18.81
C ASN A 184 2.19 8.78 18.37
N GLN A 185 2.15 9.18 17.11
CA GLN A 185 0.96 9.81 16.55
C GLN A 185 -0.16 8.77 16.38
N ARG A 186 -1.37 9.17 16.70
CA ARG A 186 -2.55 8.31 16.62
C ARG A 186 -3.70 9.01 15.92
N ILE A 187 -4.43 8.24 15.13
CA ILE A 187 -5.72 8.66 14.62
C ILE A 187 -6.77 7.62 15.02
N ARG A 188 -7.79 8.06 15.77
CA ARG A 188 -8.78 7.15 16.37
C ARG A 188 -8.06 6.10 17.25
N LEU A 189 -8.18 4.81 16.93
CA LEU A 189 -7.55 3.70 17.65
C LEU A 189 -6.33 3.11 16.92
N GLN A 190 -5.76 3.83 15.95
CA GLN A 190 -4.64 3.36 15.14
C GLN A 190 -3.40 4.22 15.37
N ASP A 191 -2.29 3.57 15.62
CA ASP A 191 -0.99 4.23 15.62
C ASP A 191 -0.56 4.49 14.19
N LEU A 192 -0.04 5.70 13.96
CA LEU A 192 0.46 6.13 12.67
C LEU A 192 1.98 5.93 12.61
N PRO A 193 2.50 5.31 11.55
CA PRO A 193 3.94 5.19 11.38
C PRO A 193 4.56 6.57 11.13
N ASN A 194 5.72 6.82 11.73
CA ASN A 194 6.53 7.99 11.43
C ASN A 194 7.27 7.77 10.11
N LEU A 195 6.77 8.37 9.03
CA LEU A 195 7.31 8.21 7.66
C LEU A 195 8.51 9.13 7.37
N THR A 196 8.94 9.95 8.33
CA THR A 196 10.22 10.69 8.24
C THR A 196 11.40 9.83 8.68
N LYS A 197 11.13 8.65 9.25
CA LYS A 197 12.13 7.65 9.64
C LYS A 197 12.08 6.45 8.68
N ILE A 198 13.26 5.90 8.41
CA ILE A 198 13.41 4.73 7.51
C ILE A 198 12.58 3.56 8.02
N GLU A 199 12.69 3.20 9.29
CA GLU A 199 12.00 2.06 9.89
C GLU A 199 10.47 2.21 9.81
N GLY A 200 9.98 3.42 10.04
CA GLY A 200 8.53 3.73 9.92
C GLY A 200 8.03 3.59 8.50
N THR A 201 8.82 4.07 7.52
CA THR A 201 8.49 3.97 6.10
C THR A 201 8.58 2.53 5.63
N GLN A 202 9.62 1.80 6.00
CA GLN A 202 9.79 0.38 5.69
C GLN A 202 8.57 -0.43 6.15
N LYS A 203 8.22 -0.33 7.43
CA LYS A 203 7.07 -1.03 8.01
C LYS A 203 5.74 -0.64 7.35
N ALA A 204 5.59 0.63 6.98
CA ALA A 204 4.36 1.09 6.35
C ALA A 204 4.23 0.63 4.90
N TYR A 205 5.24 0.90 4.07
CA TYR A 205 5.18 0.68 2.63
C TYR A 205 5.17 -0.81 2.25
N THR A 206 6.05 -1.62 2.86
CA THR A 206 6.19 -3.05 2.52
C THR A 206 4.96 -3.90 2.82
N THR A 207 3.98 -3.35 3.52
CA THR A 207 2.72 -4.01 3.88
C THR A 207 1.53 -3.54 3.04
N TRP A 208 1.77 -2.88 1.89
CA TRP A 208 0.75 -2.51 0.91
C TRP A 208 1.08 -3.15 -0.46
N PRO A 209 0.04 -3.64 -1.19
CA PRO A 209 -1.40 -3.53 -0.94
C PRO A 209 -1.83 -4.27 0.32
N ALA A 210 -3.06 -4.00 0.78
CA ALA A 210 -3.56 -4.65 1.98
C ALA A 210 -5.06 -4.96 1.90
N TYR A 211 -5.45 -6.11 2.43
CA TYR A 211 -6.84 -6.39 2.71
C TYR A 211 -7.30 -5.56 3.92
N ARG A 212 -8.31 -4.72 3.70
CA ARG A 212 -8.90 -3.85 4.72
C ARG A 212 -10.11 -4.53 5.34
N VAL A 213 -9.93 -5.10 6.54
CA VAL A 213 -10.99 -5.85 7.25
C VAL A 213 -12.27 -5.03 7.43
N SER A 214 -12.13 -3.75 7.76
CA SER A 214 -13.29 -2.85 7.93
C SER A 214 -14.09 -2.57 6.65
N GLN A 215 -13.53 -2.90 5.49
CA GLN A 215 -14.16 -2.68 4.18
C GLN A 215 -14.50 -3.99 3.47
N GLY A 216 -13.89 -5.10 3.89
CA GLY A 216 -14.02 -6.39 3.23
C GLY A 216 -13.35 -6.45 1.84
N GLU A 217 -12.38 -5.57 1.57
CA GLU A 217 -11.78 -5.36 0.26
C GLU A 217 -10.25 -5.25 0.33
N LEU A 218 -9.58 -5.71 -0.72
CA LEU A 218 -8.18 -5.39 -0.93
C LEU A 218 -8.05 -3.96 -1.45
N ARG A 219 -7.06 -3.23 -0.98
CA ARG A 219 -6.79 -1.85 -1.36
C ARG A 219 -5.35 -1.69 -1.79
N THR A 220 -5.13 -0.96 -2.88
CA THR A 220 -3.80 -0.65 -3.40
C THR A 220 -3.13 0.48 -2.63
N PHE A 221 -1.85 0.73 -2.93
CA PHE A 221 -1.14 1.85 -2.30
C PHE A 221 -1.64 3.21 -2.82
N GLN A 222 -1.97 3.35 -4.11
CA GLN A 222 -2.58 4.58 -4.63
C GLN A 222 -3.94 4.85 -4.00
N TRP A 223 -4.75 3.81 -3.77
CA TRP A 223 -5.99 3.96 -3.00
C TRP A 223 -5.70 4.54 -1.60
N ARG A 224 -4.67 4.04 -0.93
CA ARG A 224 -4.29 4.56 0.40
C ARG A 224 -3.89 6.02 0.36
N LEU A 225 -3.13 6.44 -0.64
CA LEU A 225 -2.78 7.84 -0.81
C LEU A 225 -4.02 8.71 -1.05
N ASN A 226 -4.92 8.29 -1.94
CA ASN A 226 -6.19 8.98 -2.20
C ASN A 226 -7.04 9.10 -0.91
N ASP A 227 -7.15 8.02 -0.11
CA ASP A 227 -7.85 8.05 1.17
C ASP A 227 -7.24 9.05 2.17
N CYS A 228 -5.91 9.18 2.21
CA CYS A 228 -5.25 10.20 3.02
C CYS A 228 -5.57 11.63 2.55
N PHE A 229 -5.54 11.87 1.24
CA PHE A 229 -5.90 13.17 0.66
C PHE A 229 -7.34 13.56 1.02
N ARG A 230 -8.28 12.61 0.87
CA ARG A 230 -9.68 12.80 1.26
C ARG A 230 -9.82 13.14 2.76
N GLN A 231 -9.07 12.46 3.63
CA GLN A 231 -9.11 12.71 5.08
C GLN A 231 -8.55 14.10 5.44
N GLN A 232 -7.56 14.58 4.71
CA GLN A 232 -6.96 15.90 4.87
C GLN A 232 -7.79 17.02 4.21
N ARG A 233 -8.87 16.69 3.53
CA ARG A 233 -9.66 17.64 2.72
C ARG A 233 -8.84 18.30 1.60
N PHE A 234 -7.86 17.59 1.08
CA PHE A 234 -7.20 17.97 -0.15
C PHE A 234 -8.10 17.69 -1.36
N PRO A 235 -7.79 18.32 -2.52
CA PRO A 235 -8.34 17.87 -3.79
C PRO A 235 -8.08 16.38 -3.97
N GLU A 236 -9.00 15.69 -4.66
CA GLU A 236 -8.84 14.25 -4.90
C GLU A 236 -7.54 13.95 -5.64
N LEU A 237 -6.79 12.97 -5.13
CA LEU A 237 -5.58 12.49 -5.78
C LEU A 237 -5.98 11.55 -6.91
N GLU A 238 -5.90 12.03 -8.13
CA GLU A 238 -6.28 11.27 -9.32
C GLU A 238 -5.43 10.00 -9.47
N PHE A 239 -6.10 8.88 -9.80
CA PHE A 239 -5.44 7.60 -10.05
C PHE A 239 -4.46 7.70 -11.22
N GLY A 240 -3.24 7.25 -10.98
CA GLY A 240 -2.16 7.26 -11.98
C GLY A 240 -1.62 8.65 -12.32
N SER A 241 -1.95 9.67 -11.51
CA SER A 241 -1.38 11.02 -11.66
C SER A 241 0.10 11.06 -11.29
N ASP A 242 0.83 12.04 -11.79
CA ASP A 242 2.23 12.24 -11.43
C ASP A 242 2.41 12.48 -9.93
N ALA A 243 1.43 13.09 -9.26
CA ALA A 243 1.45 13.27 -7.81
C ALA A 243 1.36 11.95 -7.05
N SER A 244 0.49 11.01 -7.48
CA SER A 244 0.39 9.69 -6.86
C SER A 244 1.65 8.85 -7.08
N ILE A 245 2.20 8.88 -8.31
CA ILE A 245 3.45 8.18 -8.65
C ILE A 245 4.63 8.77 -7.88
N ALA A 246 4.71 10.11 -7.74
CA ALA A 246 5.78 10.79 -7.03
C ALA A 246 5.78 10.44 -5.52
N LEU A 247 4.62 10.47 -4.87
CA LEU A 247 4.50 10.03 -3.48
C LEU A 247 4.86 8.56 -3.31
N THR A 248 4.42 7.70 -4.25
CA THR A 248 4.79 6.28 -4.25
C THR A 248 6.31 6.12 -4.40
N MET A 249 6.95 6.85 -5.32
CA MET A 249 8.41 6.83 -5.52
C MET A 249 9.16 7.24 -4.25
N PHE A 250 8.75 8.35 -3.60
CA PHE A 250 9.38 8.82 -2.37
C PHE A 250 9.31 7.77 -1.26
N LEU A 251 8.12 7.22 -0.99
CA LEU A 251 7.94 6.25 0.08
C LEU A 251 8.56 4.88 -0.26
N ALA A 252 8.46 4.42 -1.49
CA ALA A 252 9.07 3.17 -1.93
C ALA A 252 10.61 3.22 -1.83
N LYS A 253 11.22 4.32 -2.26
CA LYS A 253 12.67 4.52 -2.15
C LYS A 253 13.13 4.53 -0.69
N ASN A 254 12.39 5.20 0.18
CA ASN A 254 12.71 5.25 1.61
C ASN A 254 12.44 3.91 2.33
N ALA A 255 11.72 2.99 1.69
CA ALA A 255 11.52 1.62 2.19
C ALA A 255 12.61 0.63 1.74
N ASN A 256 13.60 1.06 0.95
CA ASN A 256 14.67 0.19 0.48
C ASN A 256 15.36 -0.58 1.61
N GLY A 257 15.76 -1.82 1.29
CA GLY A 257 16.42 -2.74 2.21
C GLY A 257 15.50 -3.60 3.06
N ALA A 258 14.23 -3.20 3.26
CA ALA A 258 13.26 -4.04 3.94
C ALA A 258 12.68 -5.11 3.02
N ALA A 259 12.42 -6.29 3.56
CA ALA A 259 11.71 -7.35 2.85
C ALA A 259 10.23 -6.94 2.63
N PHE A 260 9.72 -7.16 1.44
CA PHE A 260 8.33 -6.93 1.12
C PHE A 260 7.44 -8.01 1.76
N ASP A 261 6.35 -7.61 2.40
CA ASP A 261 5.46 -8.46 3.20
C ASP A 261 3.98 -8.36 2.78
N GLY A 262 3.71 -7.70 1.67
CA GLY A 262 2.34 -7.58 1.16
C GLY A 262 1.96 -8.70 0.16
N PRO A 263 0.67 -8.83 -0.15
CA PRO A 263 -0.50 -8.18 0.45
C PRO A 263 -0.71 -8.53 1.92
N ALA A 264 -0.81 -7.49 2.76
CA ALA A 264 -0.99 -7.68 4.20
C ALA A 264 -2.47 -7.54 4.63
N ILE A 265 -2.75 -7.79 5.91
CA ILE A 265 -4.07 -7.53 6.52
C ILE A 265 -3.97 -6.26 7.36
N LYS A 266 -4.90 -5.33 7.14
CA LYS A 266 -5.02 -4.09 7.92
C LYS A 266 -6.47 -3.84 8.31
N ARG A 267 -6.64 -3.11 9.43
CA ARG A 267 -7.96 -2.70 9.89
C ARG A 267 -8.64 -1.72 8.93
#